data_2b395b51a82a992d15140ff861c4ede5
#
_entry.id   2b395b51a82a992d15140ff861c4ede5
#
_cell.length_a   1.000
_cell.length_b   1.000
_cell.length_c   1.000
_cell.angle_alpha   90.00
_cell.angle_beta   90.00
_cell.angle_gamma   90.00
#
_symmetry.space_group_name_H-M   'P 1'
#
loop_
_entity.id
_entity.type
_entity.pdbx_description
1 polymer ?
#
loop_
_entity_poly.entity_id
_entity_poly.type
_entity_poly.pdbx_seq_one_letter_code
_entity_poly.pdbx_strand_id
1 'polypeptide(L)'
;MAFRMSAEAQTIRVFNLLDGTNEFIGESDAYIPPHTGLPANSTDIAPPDIPAGFAAVFNAAEMKWELMEDHRGKTVYETKTGAAIYISELGALPPDVTAISPDGDYQKWNGNAWVNDENAERDALVRAAGSQKKELIAYAGEIIATLQDAVDLDMATEEEKLSLTHWKKYRVLLNRVQPENAPDIEWPEMPQ
;
A
#
# COMPACT_ATOMS: atom_id res chain seq x y z
N MET A 1 35.95 -14.54 27.49
CA MET A 1 36.71 -13.52 28.28
C MET A 1 36.67 -12.26 27.45
N ALA A 2 36.42 -11.09 28.06
CA ALA A 2 36.47 -9.84 27.33
C ALA A 2 37.92 -9.49 26.94
N PHE A 3 38.10 -8.91 25.75
CA PHE A 3 39.39 -8.47 25.23
C PHE A 3 40.18 -7.59 26.24
N ARG A 4 41.48 -7.82 26.32
CA ARG A 4 42.40 -6.98 27.10
C ARG A 4 43.58 -6.55 26.24
N MET A 5 43.91 -5.27 26.31
CA MET A 5 45.11 -4.77 25.67
C MET A 5 46.36 -5.49 26.21
N SER A 6 47.29 -5.83 25.30
CA SER A 6 48.55 -6.50 25.59
C SER A 6 49.73 -5.59 25.28
N ALA A 7 50.82 -5.80 25.98
CA ALA A 7 52.14 -5.19 25.64
C ALA A 7 52.79 -5.88 24.41
N GLU A 8 52.29 -7.03 24.00
CA GLU A 8 52.75 -7.78 22.84
C GLU A 8 51.66 -7.79 21.76
N ALA A 9 52.10 -7.86 20.50
CA ALA A 9 51.15 -8.05 19.39
C ALA A 9 50.44 -9.39 19.48
N GLN A 10 49.18 -9.40 19.10
CA GLN A 10 48.34 -10.62 19.11
C GLN A 10 47.48 -10.70 17.87
N THR A 11 47.15 -11.90 17.46
CA THR A 11 46.12 -12.13 16.43
C THR A 11 44.95 -12.86 17.10
N ILE A 12 43.77 -12.27 16.97
CA ILE A 12 42.57 -12.81 17.61
C ILE A 12 41.41 -12.87 16.61
N ARG A 13 40.49 -13.79 16.84
CA ARG A 13 39.23 -13.83 16.12
C ARG A 13 38.34 -12.68 16.57
N VAL A 14 37.82 -11.92 15.58
CA VAL A 14 36.88 -10.84 15.81
C VAL A 14 35.64 -11.05 14.98
N PHE A 15 34.52 -10.55 15.48
CA PHE A 15 33.20 -10.58 14.84
C PHE A 15 32.88 -9.18 14.41
N ASN A 16 32.74 -9.01 13.09
CA ASN A 16 32.60 -7.70 12.46
C ASN A 16 31.14 -7.23 12.51
N LEU A 17 30.97 -5.95 12.72
CA LEU A 17 29.67 -5.29 12.88
C LEU A 17 29.46 -4.31 11.72
N LEU A 18 28.22 -4.27 11.21
CA LEU A 18 27.81 -3.24 10.26
C LEU A 18 27.78 -1.89 10.98
N ASP A 19 28.42 -0.89 10.38
CA ASP A 19 28.43 0.45 10.93
C ASP A 19 27.02 1.03 11.06
N GLY A 20 26.72 1.67 12.18
CA GLY A 20 25.43 2.27 12.49
C GLY A 20 24.36 1.31 13.04
N THR A 21 24.35 0.04 12.64
CA THR A 21 23.33 -0.94 13.11
C THR A 21 23.89 -1.99 14.06
N ASN A 22 25.19 -2.19 14.09
CA ASN A 22 25.90 -3.24 14.84
C ASN A 22 25.44 -4.68 14.48
N GLU A 23 24.88 -4.88 13.28
CA GLU A 23 24.57 -6.22 12.78
C GLU A 23 25.85 -7.02 12.54
N PHE A 24 25.80 -8.30 12.83
CA PHE A 24 26.87 -9.24 12.49
C PHE A 24 26.99 -9.43 10.98
N ILE A 25 28.17 -9.15 10.43
CA ILE A 25 28.45 -9.28 8.98
C ILE A 25 29.52 -10.30 8.66
N GLY A 26 30.00 -11.03 9.65
CA GLY A 26 31.00 -12.07 9.48
C GLY A 26 32.14 -11.99 10.49
N GLU A 27 33.04 -12.95 10.43
CA GLU A 27 34.19 -13.04 11.31
C GLU A 27 35.50 -12.96 10.54
N SER A 28 36.55 -12.52 11.22
CA SER A 28 37.92 -12.46 10.67
C SER A 28 38.96 -12.57 11.76
N ASP A 29 40.21 -12.86 11.39
CA ASP A 29 41.31 -12.77 12.30
C ASP A 29 41.94 -11.36 12.20
N ALA A 30 42.01 -10.65 13.32
CA ALA A 30 42.55 -9.31 13.41
C ALA A 30 43.94 -9.32 14.08
N TYR A 31 44.95 -8.71 13.42
CA TYR A 31 46.20 -8.42 14.04
C TYR A 31 46.07 -7.14 14.87
N ILE A 32 46.35 -7.28 16.17
CA ILE A 32 46.27 -6.20 17.15
C ILE A 32 47.70 -5.83 17.57
N PRO A 33 48.19 -4.63 17.22
CA PRO A 33 49.50 -4.15 17.66
C PRO A 33 49.56 -3.98 19.17
N PRO A 34 50.76 -3.94 19.75
CA PRO A 34 50.96 -3.66 21.19
C PRO A 34 50.21 -2.38 21.61
N HIS A 35 49.58 -2.43 22.77
CA HIS A 35 48.87 -1.30 23.39
C HIS A 35 47.71 -0.72 22.56
N THR A 36 47.14 -1.49 21.65
CA THR A 36 45.98 -1.07 20.86
C THR A 36 44.70 -1.87 21.23
N GLY A 37 43.54 -1.31 20.91
CA GLY A 37 42.22 -1.95 21.09
C GLY A 37 41.84 -2.78 19.89
N LEU A 38 40.62 -3.34 19.97
CA LEU A 38 39.96 -4.01 18.83
C LEU A 38 39.79 -3.04 17.65
N PRO A 39 39.72 -3.55 16.41
CA PRO A 39 39.33 -2.77 15.26
C PRO A 39 37.96 -2.13 15.47
N ALA A 40 37.75 -0.96 14.84
CA ALA A 40 36.43 -0.34 14.84
C ALA A 40 35.36 -1.32 14.31
N ASN A 41 34.17 -1.21 14.79
CA ASN A 41 33.04 -2.05 14.39
C ASN A 41 33.33 -3.55 14.51
N SER A 42 33.96 -3.95 15.61
CA SER A 42 34.21 -5.37 15.92
C SER A 42 34.11 -5.68 17.40
N THR A 43 33.87 -6.93 17.73
CA THR A 43 33.86 -7.47 19.10
C THR A 43 34.59 -8.81 19.13
N ASP A 44 35.13 -9.18 20.29
CA ASP A 44 35.72 -10.50 20.56
C ASP A 44 34.68 -11.51 21.10
N ILE A 45 33.45 -11.09 21.29
CA ILE A 45 32.36 -11.91 21.78
C ILE A 45 31.68 -12.59 20.58
N ALA A 46 31.74 -13.92 20.53
CA ALA A 46 31.09 -14.68 19.45
C ALA A 46 29.58 -14.51 19.47
N PRO A 47 28.93 -14.35 18.28
CA PRO A 47 27.48 -14.38 18.21
C PRO A 47 26.94 -15.77 18.57
N PRO A 48 25.69 -15.87 18.99
CA PRO A 48 25.00 -17.15 19.10
C PRO A 48 24.74 -17.74 17.71
N ASP A 49 24.28 -18.98 17.67
CA ASP A 49 23.72 -19.55 16.45
C ASP A 49 22.58 -18.66 15.95
N ILE A 50 22.62 -18.27 14.67
CA ILE A 50 21.64 -17.37 14.06
C ILE A 50 20.64 -18.22 13.27
N PRO A 51 19.38 -18.37 13.75
CA PRO A 51 18.36 -19.12 13.03
C PRO A 51 17.97 -18.41 11.71
N ALA A 52 17.42 -19.18 10.77
CA ALA A 52 16.85 -18.60 9.56
C ALA A 52 15.73 -17.58 9.91
N GLY A 53 15.76 -16.41 9.26
CA GLY A 53 14.83 -15.32 9.53
C GLY A 53 15.19 -14.44 10.73
N PHE A 54 16.41 -14.55 11.23
CA PHE A 54 16.95 -13.68 12.27
C PHE A 54 18.29 -13.08 11.84
N ALA A 55 18.63 -11.96 12.44
CA ALA A 55 19.97 -11.35 12.41
C ALA A 55 20.46 -11.17 13.85
N ALA A 56 21.77 -11.26 14.07
CA ALA A 56 22.39 -10.96 15.35
C ALA A 56 22.86 -9.50 15.37
N VAL A 57 22.45 -8.76 16.38
CA VAL A 57 22.81 -7.36 16.60
C VAL A 57 23.58 -7.26 17.92
N PHE A 58 24.74 -6.62 17.93
CA PHE A 58 25.56 -6.48 19.12
C PHE A 58 25.14 -5.26 19.94
N ASN A 59 24.67 -5.49 21.16
CA ASN A 59 24.41 -4.43 22.12
C ASN A 59 25.72 -4.09 22.87
N ALA A 60 26.37 -3.02 22.44
CA ALA A 60 27.65 -2.60 22.99
C ALA A 60 27.56 -2.14 24.47
N ALA A 61 26.40 -1.64 24.90
CA ALA A 61 26.19 -1.21 26.28
C ALA A 61 26.12 -2.40 27.26
N GLU A 62 25.52 -3.48 26.82
CA GLU A 62 25.34 -4.70 27.62
C GLU A 62 26.36 -5.79 27.29
N MET A 63 27.22 -5.54 26.28
CA MET A 63 28.25 -6.47 25.80
C MET A 63 27.67 -7.86 25.47
N LYS A 64 26.52 -7.86 24.80
CA LYS A 64 25.81 -9.10 24.42
C LYS A 64 25.22 -9.00 23.01
N TRP A 65 24.95 -10.16 22.42
CA TRP A 65 24.20 -10.28 21.18
C TRP A 65 22.71 -10.39 21.45
N GLU A 66 21.94 -9.75 20.59
CA GLU A 66 20.48 -9.86 20.53
C GLU A 66 20.09 -10.42 19.16
N LEU A 67 19.20 -11.41 19.15
CA LEU A 67 18.62 -11.93 17.91
C LEU A 67 17.38 -11.11 17.59
N MET A 68 17.37 -10.51 16.42
CA MET A 68 16.23 -9.74 15.90
C MET A 68 15.63 -10.46 14.69
N GLU A 69 14.32 -10.45 14.56
CA GLU A 69 13.65 -10.99 13.37
C GLU A 69 14.09 -10.24 12.12
N ASP A 70 14.35 -10.98 11.04
CA ASP A 70 14.72 -10.41 9.74
C ASP A 70 13.66 -10.72 8.69
N HIS A 71 12.82 -9.74 8.46
CA HIS A 71 11.76 -9.77 7.45
C HIS A 71 12.09 -8.90 6.23
N ARG A 72 13.29 -8.34 6.15
CA ARG A 72 13.73 -7.49 5.04
C ARG A 72 13.58 -8.19 3.70
N GLY A 73 13.21 -7.43 2.69
CA GLY A 73 12.97 -7.95 1.34
C GLY A 73 11.60 -8.61 1.15
N LYS A 74 10.79 -8.75 2.20
CA LYS A 74 9.42 -9.27 2.10
C LYS A 74 8.43 -8.14 1.90
N THR A 75 7.34 -8.44 1.19
CA THR A 75 6.15 -7.60 1.14
C THR A 75 5.07 -8.22 2.01
N VAL A 76 4.46 -7.42 2.86
CA VAL A 76 3.30 -7.79 3.68
C VAL A 76 2.14 -6.85 3.36
N TYR A 77 0.94 -7.20 3.78
CA TYR A 77 -0.28 -6.46 3.44
C TYR A 77 -1.03 -6.08 4.71
N GLU A 78 -1.40 -4.81 4.80
CA GLU A 78 -2.20 -4.30 5.91
C GLU A 78 -3.59 -4.94 5.90
N THR A 79 -4.00 -5.56 6.99
CA THR A 79 -5.26 -6.33 7.07
C THR A 79 -6.52 -5.48 6.95
N LYS A 80 -6.41 -4.16 7.16
CA LYS A 80 -7.55 -3.23 7.05
C LYS A 80 -7.80 -2.74 5.63
N THR A 81 -6.72 -2.51 4.88
CA THR A 81 -6.79 -1.83 3.58
C THR A 81 -6.35 -2.69 2.41
N GLY A 82 -5.60 -3.78 2.67
CA GLY A 82 -4.92 -4.55 1.65
C GLY A 82 -3.67 -3.87 1.08
N ALA A 83 -3.27 -2.72 1.62
CA ALA A 83 -2.11 -1.98 1.13
C ALA A 83 -0.82 -2.78 1.34
N ALA A 84 0.01 -2.85 0.29
CA ALA A 84 1.29 -3.52 0.34
C ALA A 84 2.32 -2.67 1.11
N ILE A 85 3.07 -3.31 2.01
CA ILE A 85 4.16 -2.72 2.79
C ILE A 85 5.41 -3.53 2.52
N TYR A 86 6.43 -2.89 1.96
CA TYR A 86 7.74 -3.50 1.78
C TYR A 86 8.56 -3.33 3.06
N ILE A 87 9.09 -4.42 3.59
CA ILE A 87 9.91 -4.42 4.80
C ILE A 87 11.37 -4.16 4.42
N SER A 88 11.89 -3.02 4.81
CA SER A 88 13.29 -2.59 4.58
C SER A 88 14.15 -2.63 5.83
N GLU A 89 13.55 -2.66 7.00
CA GLU A 89 14.23 -2.57 8.28
C GLU A 89 14.22 -3.89 9.03
N LEU A 90 15.24 -4.08 9.88
CA LEU A 90 15.37 -5.22 10.77
C LEU A 90 14.40 -5.07 11.94
N GLY A 91 13.79 -6.16 12.35
CA GLY A 91 12.88 -6.20 13.50
C GLY A 91 11.58 -6.92 13.23
N ALA A 92 10.69 -6.89 14.21
CA ALA A 92 9.39 -7.52 14.13
C ALA A 92 8.51 -6.86 13.05
N LEU A 93 7.61 -7.66 12.47
CA LEU A 93 6.63 -7.13 11.53
C LEU A 93 5.72 -6.06 12.20
N PRO A 94 5.26 -5.07 11.44
CA PRO A 94 4.23 -4.15 11.92
C PRO A 94 2.98 -4.91 12.41
N PRO A 95 2.20 -4.33 13.33
CA PRO A 95 0.92 -4.92 13.71
C PRO A 95 -0.08 -4.90 12.54
N ASP A 96 -1.08 -5.74 12.61
CA ASP A 96 -2.20 -5.78 11.64
C ASP A 96 -1.76 -6.02 10.19
N VAL A 97 -0.74 -6.86 9.98
CA VAL A 97 -0.30 -7.25 8.64
C VAL A 97 -0.40 -8.76 8.41
N THR A 98 -0.46 -9.15 7.16
CA THR A 98 -0.43 -10.54 6.70
C THR A 98 0.53 -10.70 5.51
N ALA A 99 1.10 -11.88 5.34
CA ALA A 99 1.90 -12.21 4.16
C ALA A 99 1.04 -12.59 2.94
N ILE A 100 -0.27 -12.75 3.12
CA ILE A 100 -1.21 -13.14 2.06
C ILE A 100 -1.65 -11.88 1.33
N SER A 101 -1.36 -11.81 0.02
CA SER A 101 -1.84 -10.74 -0.85
C SER A 101 -3.34 -10.82 -1.08
N PRO A 102 -4.09 -9.70 -1.07
CA PRO A 102 -5.40 -9.69 -1.69
C PRO A 102 -5.27 -10.02 -3.18
N ASP A 103 -6.22 -10.75 -3.74
CA ASP A 103 -6.25 -11.22 -5.13
C ASP A 103 -7.33 -10.53 -5.98
N GLY A 104 -8.04 -9.57 -5.40
CA GLY A 104 -9.08 -8.78 -6.07
C GLY A 104 -9.43 -7.49 -5.35
N ASP A 105 -10.28 -6.69 -6.02
CA ASP A 105 -10.87 -5.49 -5.44
C ASP A 105 -11.96 -5.87 -4.40
N TYR A 106 -12.29 -4.93 -3.53
CA TYR A 106 -13.37 -5.07 -2.55
C TYR A 106 -13.26 -6.29 -1.64
N GLN A 107 -12.04 -6.58 -1.18
CA GLN A 107 -11.79 -7.65 -0.22
C GLN A 107 -11.62 -7.10 1.19
N LYS A 108 -11.99 -7.92 2.18
CA LYS A 108 -11.72 -7.69 3.60
C LYS A 108 -11.04 -8.90 4.21
N TRP A 109 -10.17 -8.62 5.17
CA TRP A 109 -9.49 -9.66 5.94
C TRP A 109 -10.42 -10.22 7.02
N ASN A 110 -10.60 -11.54 7.04
CA ASN A 110 -11.47 -12.20 8.04
C ASN A 110 -10.69 -12.79 9.23
N GLY A 111 -9.39 -12.50 9.33
CA GLY A 111 -8.49 -13.06 10.32
C GLY A 111 -7.62 -14.21 9.80
N ASN A 112 -7.94 -14.81 8.66
CA ASN A 112 -7.23 -15.95 8.10
C ASN A 112 -7.01 -15.83 6.57
N ALA A 113 -7.93 -15.19 5.86
CA ALA A 113 -7.87 -15.02 4.41
C ALA A 113 -8.58 -13.72 3.99
N TRP A 114 -8.29 -13.25 2.78
CA TRP A 114 -9.05 -12.22 2.11
C TRP A 114 -10.35 -12.83 1.58
N VAL A 115 -11.47 -12.18 1.86
CA VAL A 115 -12.79 -12.60 1.41
C VAL A 115 -13.50 -11.42 0.75
N ASN A 116 -14.38 -11.68 -0.20
CA ASN A 116 -15.13 -10.61 -0.86
C ASN A 116 -15.93 -9.75 0.14
N ASP A 117 -15.90 -8.44 -0.04
CA ASP A 117 -16.73 -7.48 0.69
C ASP A 117 -17.87 -7.00 -0.20
N GLU A 118 -18.97 -7.75 -0.20
CA GLU A 118 -20.17 -7.46 -0.99
C GLU A 118 -20.71 -6.04 -0.73
N ASN A 119 -20.55 -5.51 0.49
CA ASN A 119 -20.97 -4.16 0.81
C ASN A 119 -20.09 -3.12 0.13
N ALA A 120 -18.75 -3.29 0.20
CA ALA A 120 -17.81 -2.38 -0.44
C ALA A 120 -17.97 -2.40 -1.97
N GLU A 121 -18.18 -3.57 -2.58
CA GLU A 121 -18.46 -3.74 -4.01
C GLU A 121 -19.76 -3.03 -4.40
N ARG A 122 -20.83 -3.28 -3.66
CA ARG A 122 -22.13 -2.62 -3.89
C ARG A 122 -22.03 -1.09 -3.78
N ASP A 123 -21.38 -0.60 -2.74
CA ASP A 123 -21.19 0.84 -2.53
C ASP A 123 -20.37 1.48 -3.67
N ALA A 124 -19.41 0.76 -4.23
CA ALA A 124 -18.65 1.22 -5.38
C ALA A 124 -19.52 1.31 -6.64
N LEU A 125 -20.35 0.29 -6.89
CA LEU A 125 -21.31 0.28 -8.01
C LEU A 125 -22.33 1.44 -7.90
N VAL A 126 -22.87 1.67 -6.70
CA VAL A 126 -23.78 2.79 -6.44
C VAL A 126 -23.10 4.13 -6.69
N ARG A 127 -21.86 4.32 -6.22
CA ARG A 127 -21.10 5.54 -6.49
C ARG A 127 -20.83 5.74 -7.97
N ALA A 128 -20.44 4.69 -8.68
CA ALA A 128 -20.20 4.75 -10.13
C ALA A 128 -21.47 5.14 -10.89
N ALA A 129 -22.60 4.51 -10.57
CA ALA A 129 -23.89 4.85 -11.15
C ALA A 129 -24.32 6.30 -10.84
N GLY A 130 -24.06 6.78 -9.62
CA GLY A 130 -24.31 8.17 -9.24
C GLY A 130 -23.47 9.17 -10.03
N SER A 131 -22.22 8.85 -10.31
CA SER A 131 -21.33 9.68 -11.14
C SER A 131 -21.80 9.70 -12.60
N GLN A 132 -22.08 8.54 -13.16
CA GLN A 132 -22.62 8.41 -14.52
C GLN A 132 -23.92 9.19 -14.71
N LYS A 133 -24.85 9.10 -13.76
CA LYS A 133 -26.11 9.88 -13.78
C LYS A 133 -25.83 11.38 -13.84
N LYS A 134 -24.90 11.88 -13.01
CA LYS A 134 -24.53 13.32 -13.01
C LYS A 134 -23.95 13.76 -14.33
N GLU A 135 -23.06 12.98 -14.91
CA GLU A 135 -22.44 13.28 -16.22
C GLU A 135 -23.48 13.32 -17.33
N LEU A 136 -24.39 12.35 -17.40
CA LEU A 136 -25.45 12.29 -18.40
C LEU A 136 -26.45 13.45 -18.25
N ILE A 137 -26.79 13.85 -17.02
CA ILE A 137 -27.65 15.01 -16.76
C ILE A 137 -26.97 16.31 -17.20
N ALA A 138 -25.67 16.48 -16.90
CA ALA A 138 -24.90 17.64 -17.33
C ALA A 138 -24.85 17.73 -18.85
N TYR A 139 -24.52 16.65 -19.53
CA TYR A 139 -24.46 16.57 -20.98
C TYR A 139 -25.83 16.90 -21.62
N ALA A 140 -26.91 16.30 -21.11
CA ALA A 140 -28.27 16.62 -21.58
C ALA A 140 -28.60 18.11 -21.34
N GLY A 141 -28.14 18.68 -20.24
CA GLY A 141 -28.31 20.08 -19.91
C GLY A 141 -27.66 21.04 -20.92
N GLU A 142 -26.45 20.75 -21.36
CA GLU A 142 -25.73 21.55 -22.37
C GLU A 142 -26.47 21.55 -23.72
N ILE A 143 -26.91 20.38 -24.19
CA ILE A 143 -27.67 20.28 -25.44
C ILE A 143 -29.01 21.01 -25.34
N ILE A 144 -29.74 20.82 -24.24
CA ILE A 144 -31.00 21.49 -23.97
C ILE A 144 -30.81 23.01 -23.98
N ALA A 145 -29.74 23.53 -23.37
CA ALA A 145 -29.49 24.97 -23.35
C ALA A 145 -29.33 25.54 -24.75
N THR A 146 -28.47 24.90 -25.58
CA THR A 146 -28.26 25.34 -26.96
C THR A 146 -29.55 25.32 -27.81
N LEU A 147 -30.33 24.24 -27.71
CA LEU A 147 -31.58 24.12 -28.44
C LEU A 147 -32.65 25.09 -27.91
N GLN A 148 -32.65 25.37 -26.62
CA GLN A 148 -33.57 26.35 -26.03
C GLN A 148 -33.24 27.77 -26.48
N ASP A 149 -31.95 28.16 -26.56
CA ASP A 149 -31.53 29.45 -27.07
C ASP A 149 -32.01 29.65 -28.51
N ALA A 150 -31.94 28.63 -29.37
CA ALA A 150 -32.47 28.69 -30.73
C ALA A 150 -33.98 28.91 -30.76
N VAL A 151 -34.73 28.28 -29.85
CA VAL A 151 -36.18 28.49 -29.73
C VAL A 151 -36.51 29.88 -29.22
N ASP A 152 -35.77 30.35 -28.19
CA ASP A 152 -36.01 31.66 -27.56
C ASP A 152 -35.72 32.85 -28.53
N LEU A 153 -34.85 32.62 -29.50
CA LEU A 153 -34.49 33.58 -30.55
C LEU A 153 -35.34 33.45 -31.81
N ASP A 154 -36.38 32.60 -31.84
CA ASP A 154 -37.17 32.29 -33.02
C ASP A 154 -36.36 31.78 -34.23
N MET A 155 -35.23 31.12 -33.98
CA MET A 155 -34.32 30.62 -35.02
C MET A 155 -34.40 29.08 -35.16
N ALA A 156 -35.07 28.39 -34.26
CA ALA A 156 -35.13 26.94 -34.23
C ALA A 156 -35.93 26.35 -35.40
N THR A 157 -35.35 25.34 -36.05
CA THR A 157 -36.06 24.49 -37.02
C THR A 157 -37.08 23.56 -36.31
N GLU A 158 -37.97 22.96 -37.04
CA GLU A 158 -38.91 21.99 -36.49
C GLU A 158 -38.22 20.74 -35.95
N GLU A 159 -37.09 20.34 -36.55
CA GLU A 159 -36.25 19.23 -36.06
C GLU A 159 -35.58 19.57 -34.73
N GLU A 160 -35.09 20.78 -34.55
CA GLU A 160 -34.51 21.24 -33.29
C GLU A 160 -35.52 21.35 -32.17
N LYS A 161 -36.76 21.78 -32.44
CA LYS A 161 -37.87 21.80 -31.47
C LYS A 161 -38.24 20.39 -31.01
N LEU A 162 -38.25 19.42 -31.93
CA LEU A 162 -38.49 18.03 -31.62
C LEU A 162 -37.37 17.43 -30.80
N SER A 163 -36.13 17.69 -31.20
CA SER A 163 -34.93 17.26 -30.45
C SER A 163 -34.92 17.83 -29.04
N LEU A 164 -35.21 19.12 -28.87
CA LEU A 164 -35.35 19.74 -27.53
C LEU A 164 -36.33 19.00 -26.64
N THR A 165 -37.48 18.56 -27.21
CA THR A 165 -38.47 17.82 -26.47
C THR A 165 -37.96 16.46 -26.05
N HIS A 166 -37.20 15.75 -26.91
CA HIS A 166 -36.61 14.46 -26.63
C HIS A 166 -35.55 14.57 -25.54
N TRP A 167 -34.64 15.57 -25.63
CA TRP A 167 -33.62 15.78 -24.64
C TRP A 167 -34.17 16.19 -23.27
N LYS A 168 -35.22 17.03 -23.23
CA LYS A 168 -35.93 17.34 -21.99
C LYS A 168 -36.54 16.08 -21.35
N LYS A 169 -37.21 15.21 -22.17
CA LYS A 169 -37.75 13.94 -21.71
C LYS A 169 -36.64 13.02 -21.14
N TYR A 170 -35.51 12.90 -21.87
CA TYR A 170 -34.38 12.12 -21.45
C TYR A 170 -33.84 12.59 -20.09
N ARG A 171 -33.62 13.90 -19.93
CA ARG A 171 -33.17 14.48 -18.66
C ARG A 171 -34.16 14.19 -17.50
N VAL A 172 -35.46 14.25 -17.75
CA VAL A 172 -36.47 13.89 -16.74
C VAL A 172 -36.35 12.41 -16.37
N LEU A 173 -36.15 11.52 -17.33
CA LEU A 173 -35.96 10.09 -17.08
C LEU A 173 -34.70 9.81 -16.29
N LEU A 174 -33.58 10.45 -16.65
CA LEU A 174 -32.32 10.37 -15.91
C LEU A 174 -32.47 10.79 -14.44
N ASN A 175 -33.25 11.85 -14.16
CA ASN A 175 -33.49 12.27 -12.79
C ASN A 175 -34.23 11.21 -11.96
N ARG A 176 -35.02 10.34 -12.60
CA ARG A 176 -35.77 9.24 -11.96
C ARG A 176 -34.89 8.00 -11.74
N VAL A 177 -33.76 7.87 -12.41
CA VAL A 177 -32.82 6.77 -12.18
C VAL A 177 -32.38 6.77 -10.72
N GLN A 178 -32.39 5.62 -10.09
CA GLN A 178 -31.98 5.39 -8.72
C GLN A 178 -30.61 4.65 -8.72
N PRO A 179 -29.51 5.32 -8.41
CA PRO A 179 -28.19 4.68 -8.36
C PRO A 179 -28.11 3.51 -7.38
N GLU A 180 -28.94 3.52 -6.34
CA GLU A 180 -29.03 2.49 -5.30
C GLU A 180 -29.46 1.12 -5.83
N ASN A 181 -30.04 1.08 -7.04
CA ASN A 181 -30.40 -0.15 -7.72
C ASN A 181 -29.24 -0.79 -8.52
N ALA A 182 -28.04 -0.20 -8.48
CA ALA A 182 -26.89 -0.80 -9.14
C ALA A 182 -26.59 -2.21 -8.60
N PRO A 183 -26.21 -3.17 -9.46
CA PRO A 183 -25.92 -3.04 -10.89
C PRO A 183 -27.16 -3.02 -11.83
N ASP A 184 -28.34 -3.33 -11.34
CA ASP A 184 -29.55 -3.58 -12.14
C ASP A 184 -30.32 -2.29 -12.47
N ILE A 185 -29.62 -1.32 -13.08
CA ILE A 185 -30.18 -0.03 -13.48
C ILE A 185 -30.57 -0.04 -14.95
N GLU A 186 -31.85 0.24 -15.21
CA GLU A 186 -32.33 0.53 -16.58
C GLU A 186 -32.07 1.99 -16.92
N TRP A 187 -31.00 2.25 -17.70
CA TRP A 187 -30.65 3.56 -18.17
C TRP A 187 -31.56 3.97 -19.34
N PRO A 188 -32.10 5.20 -19.36
CA PRO A 188 -32.90 5.65 -20.50
C PRO A 188 -32.02 5.78 -21.75
N GLU A 189 -32.58 5.48 -22.91
CA GLU A 189 -31.90 5.64 -24.19
C GLU A 189 -31.64 7.12 -24.51
N MET A 190 -30.41 7.41 -24.93
CA MET A 190 -29.99 8.75 -25.32
C MET A 190 -30.67 9.13 -26.65
N PRO A 191 -31.25 10.34 -26.75
CA PRO A 191 -31.78 10.85 -28.02
C PRO A 191 -30.68 10.98 -29.06
N GLN A 192 -31.03 10.70 -30.33
CA GLN A 192 -30.12 10.91 -31.49
C GLN A 192 -30.18 12.35 -32.00
#